data_864700142f5a4dac9495625b14bf2873
#
_entry.id   864700142f5a4dac9495625b14bf2873
#
_cell.length_a   1.000
_cell.length_b   1.000
_cell.length_c   1.000
_cell.angle_alpha   90.00
_cell.angle_beta   90.00
_cell.angle_gamma   90.00
#
_symmetry.space_group_name_H-M   'P 1'
#
loop_
_entity.id
_entity.type
_entity.pdbx_description
1 polymer ?
#
loop_
_entity_poly.entity_id
_entity_poly.type
_entity_poly.pdbx_seq_one_letter_code
_entity_poly.pdbx_strand_id
1 'polypeptide(L)'
;MKRITYLLLLCAVGLMAQEARSQNPAPVTFTAAQDHQNMMDQLGIKALRPGPSGDANASNHANYDEALANPFPTLPDVLTLKNGKKVTTPAMWWNQRRPEIVEDMDREVYGRVPKNTPTVTWTVKLSDKEFVNRTPVIAKQLIGHVDNSSCPQIDVNIEMTLVLPLNAKGPVPVLMMFGFGRLPSPSQPTPAELAKINDALKALLLNSDPSLKEIFEQHPAYQPFAPATGTGGFAGFGPPTPPREATPDIPGVPGVNNDLPSTEQLLADGWGYATINPSSIQADNGAGLTKGIIGLVNKGQPRKPDDWGSLRAWAWGAARALDYLEANEPTVDAKHVGIEGVSRYGKAALVTLAYEPKFAMALVGSSGEGGAKLNRRNFGEAVESLTGTGEYHWMAGNFLKYGASDATFGSKNPGDLPVDSHELIAMCAPKLTFISYGLPAKGDANWLDQQGSYMATIAAGPVFKLLGLKDLGVSNDYKTEKMPPVNTPMLDGQLAWRQHDQGHQDQANMKWFLKWADANIGHKTSTSSTGTRP
;
A
#
# COMPACT_ATOMS: atom_id res chain seq x y z
N MET A 1 55.73 -10.19 -46.25
CA MET A 1 55.30 -11.07 -45.13
C MET A 1 55.24 -10.38 -43.77
N LYS A 2 56.07 -9.42 -43.40
CA LYS A 2 56.05 -8.78 -42.08
C LYS A 2 54.84 -7.84 -41.82
N ARG A 3 54.15 -7.28 -42.82
CA ARG A 3 53.00 -6.39 -42.66
C ARG A 3 51.64 -7.12 -42.44
N ILE A 4 51.50 -8.36 -42.88
CA ILE A 4 50.31 -9.16 -42.75
C ILE A 4 50.20 -9.74 -41.31
N THR A 5 51.36 -10.05 -40.71
CA THR A 5 51.39 -10.59 -39.32
C THR A 5 50.99 -9.56 -38.28
N TYR A 6 51.25 -8.26 -38.48
CA TYR A 6 50.83 -7.20 -37.58
C TYR A 6 49.32 -6.91 -37.66
N LEU A 7 48.70 -7.08 -38.83
CA LEU A 7 47.27 -6.87 -38.99
C LEU A 7 46.44 -7.98 -38.31
N LEU A 8 46.92 -9.22 -38.37
CA LEU A 8 46.29 -10.36 -37.70
C LEU A 8 46.43 -10.30 -36.16
N LEU A 9 47.54 -9.77 -35.63
CA LEU A 9 47.73 -9.59 -34.19
C LEU A 9 46.83 -8.47 -33.63
N LEU A 10 46.62 -7.38 -34.38
CA LEU A 10 45.72 -6.30 -34.00
C LEU A 10 44.24 -6.72 -34.02
N CYS A 11 43.82 -7.57 -34.96
CA CYS A 11 42.48 -8.14 -34.97
C CYS A 11 42.25 -9.15 -33.84
N ALA A 12 43.24 -9.95 -33.45
CA ALA A 12 43.13 -10.89 -32.34
C ALA A 12 43.05 -10.17 -30.97
N VAL A 13 43.79 -9.07 -30.79
CA VAL A 13 43.72 -8.25 -29.58
C VAL A 13 42.39 -7.48 -29.50
N GLY A 14 41.84 -7.03 -30.65
CA GLY A 14 40.53 -6.40 -30.72
C GLY A 14 39.38 -7.35 -30.39
N LEU A 15 39.45 -8.62 -30.78
CA LEU A 15 38.48 -9.66 -30.45
C LEU A 15 38.54 -10.09 -28.96
N MET A 16 39.73 -10.13 -28.37
CA MET A 16 39.86 -10.44 -26.93
C MET A 16 39.46 -9.27 -26.02
N ALA A 17 39.50 -8.02 -26.49
CA ALA A 17 39.02 -6.87 -25.73
C ALA A 17 37.51 -6.76 -25.72
N GLN A 18 36.76 -7.49 -26.54
CA GLN A 18 35.33 -7.45 -26.63
C GLN A 18 34.65 -8.48 -25.68
N GLU A 19 35.39 -9.44 -25.11
CA GLU A 19 34.87 -10.45 -24.19
C GLU A 19 35.01 -10.10 -22.70
N ALA A 20 35.67 -9.02 -22.36
CA ALA A 20 35.76 -8.55 -20.97
C ALA A 20 34.62 -7.58 -20.62
N ARG A 21 33.39 -7.79 -21.11
CA ARG A 21 32.22 -7.29 -20.44
C ARG A 21 32.09 -8.12 -19.17
N SER A 22 32.33 -7.49 -18.03
CA SER A 22 32.09 -8.08 -16.72
C SER A 22 30.69 -8.69 -16.73
N GLN A 23 30.57 -10.00 -16.94
CA GLN A 23 29.32 -10.69 -16.80
C GLN A 23 28.95 -10.58 -15.31
N ASN A 24 27.81 -9.94 -15.02
CA ASN A 24 27.29 -9.98 -13.67
C ASN A 24 27.21 -11.45 -13.22
N PRO A 25 27.48 -11.75 -11.95
CA PRO A 25 27.23 -13.09 -11.41
C PRO A 25 25.79 -13.52 -11.75
N ALA A 26 25.58 -14.80 -11.99
CA ALA A 26 24.22 -15.32 -12.20
C ALA A 26 23.33 -14.94 -11.01
N PRO A 27 22.06 -14.55 -11.25
CA PRO A 27 21.12 -14.26 -10.16
C PRO A 27 20.98 -15.45 -9.22
N VAL A 28 21.03 -15.18 -7.93
CA VAL A 28 20.83 -16.19 -6.88
C VAL A 28 19.35 -16.51 -6.79
N THR A 29 19.02 -17.78 -6.66
CA THR A 29 17.64 -18.23 -6.39
C THR A 29 17.58 -18.80 -4.99
N PHE A 30 16.93 -18.06 -4.10
CA PHE A 30 16.66 -18.49 -2.73
C PHE A 30 15.18 -18.81 -2.54
N THR A 31 14.87 -19.74 -1.64
CA THR A 31 13.58 -19.78 -0.95
C THR A 31 13.53 -18.64 0.09
N ALA A 32 12.33 -18.31 0.60
CA ALA A 32 12.22 -17.30 1.67
C ALA A 32 13.04 -17.70 2.90
N ALA A 33 13.06 -19.00 3.27
CA ALA A 33 13.86 -19.47 4.39
C ALA A 33 15.37 -19.36 4.15
N GLN A 34 15.84 -19.58 2.93
CA GLN A 34 17.26 -19.45 2.59
C GLN A 34 17.72 -17.99 2.60
N ASP A 35 16.90 -17.07 2.06
CA ASP A 35 17.22 -15.64 2.10
C ASP A 35 17.19 -15.10 3.54
N HIS A 36 16.21 -15.52 4.35
CA HIS A 36 16.13 -15.18 5.76
C HIS A 36 17.36 -15.67 6.53
N GLN A 37 17.77 -16.93 6.33
CA GLN A 37 18.98 -17.48 6.96
C GLN A 37 20.23 -16.74 6.51
N ASN A 38 20.36 -16.42 5.21
CA ASN A 38 21.47 -15.63 4.69
C ASN A 38 21.57 -14.25 5.37
N MET A 39 20.42 -13.59 5.62
CA MET A 39 20.40 -12.32 6.32
C MET A 39 20.79 -12.48 7.80
N MET A 40 20.33 -13.53 8.48
CA MET A 40 20.75 -13.84 9.84
C MET A 40 22.27 -14.08 9.92
N ASP A 41 22.83 -14.81 8.97
CA ASP A 41 24.27 -15.10 8.90
C ASP A 41 25.08 -13.81 8.70
N GLN A 42 24.65 -12.92 7.80
CA GLN A 42 25.29 -11.60 7.59
C GLN A 42 25.30 -10.75 8.86
N LEU A 43 24.23 -10.86 9.68
CA LEU A 43 24.08 -10.11 10.92
C LEU A 43 24.71 -10.80 12.14
N GLY A 44 25.16 -12.06 12.00
CA GLY A 44 25.66 -12.85 13.14
C GLY A 44 24.55 -13.21 14.13
N ILE A 45 23.30 -13.35 13.67
CA ILE A 45 22.15 -13.79 14.47
C ILE A 45 22.08 -15.31 14.44
N LYS A 46 22.08 -15.93 15.63
CA LYS A 46 21.98 -17.38 15.77
C LYS A 46 20.56 -17.85 16.04
N ALA A 47 19.76 -17.03 16.73
CA ALA A 47 18.37 -17.34 17.03
C ALA A 47 17.53 -16.06 17.15
N LEU A 48 16.30 -16.15 16.66
CA LEU A 48 15.24 -15.13 16.82
C LEU A 48 14.21 -15.61 17.83
N ARG A 49 13.57 -14.67 18.52
CA ARG A 49 12.37 -14.97 19.30
C ARG A 49 11.23 -15.33 18.34
N PRO A 50 10.40 -16.33 18.67
CA PRO A 50 9.24 -16.67 17.86
C PRO A 50 8.24 -15.51 17.88
N GLY A 51 7.65 -15.23 16.72
CA GLY A 51 6.54 -14.27 16.61
C GLY A 51 5.32 -14.73 17.43
N PRO A 52 4.46 -13.78 17.85
CA PRO A 52 3.21 -14.11 18.55
C PRO A 52 2.33 -15.06 17.72
N SER A 53 1.81 -16.10 18.36
CA SER A 53 0.89 -17.05 17.74
C SER A 53 -0.56 -16.61 17.91
N GLY A 54 -1.36 -16.75 16.85
CA GLY A 54 -2.82 -16.60 16.93
C GLY A 54 -3.54 -17.75 17.66
N ASP A 55 -2.84 -18.86 17.92
CA ASP A 55 -3.37 -19.98 18.72
C ASP A 55 -3.25 -19.64 20.21
N ALA A 56 -4.40 -19.51 20.89
CA ALA A 56 -4.47 -19.19 22.31
C ALA A 56 -3.82 -20.27 23.23
N ASN A 57 -3.60 -21.49 22.72
CA ASN A 57 -2.96 -22.57 23.47
C ASN A 57 -1.46 -22.65 23.25
N ALA A 58 -0.91 -21.87 22.32
CA ALA A 58 0.53 -21.85 22.08
C ALA A 58 1.27 -21.16 23.24
N SER A 59 2.47 -21.65 23.57
CA SER A 59 3.32 -21.02 24.61
C SER A 59 3.72 -19.58 24.30
N ASN A 60 3.70 -19.21 23.02
CA ASN A 60 3.95 -17.86 22.50
C ASN A 60 2.67 -17.20 21.94
N HIS A 61 1.49 -17.52 22.49
CA HIS A 61 0.25 -16.85 22.07
C HIS A 61 0.36 -15.33 22.16
N ALA A 62 -0.33 -14.65 21.24
CA ALA A 62 -0.34 -13.19 21.19
C ALA A 62 -0.95 -12.61 22.48
N ASN A 63 -0.32 -11.59 23.02
CA ASN A 63 -0.88 -10.86 24.15
C ASN A 63 -2.05 -9.99 23.69
N TYR A 64 -3.18 -10.09 24.39
CA TYR A 64 -4.35 -9.22 24.22
C TYR A 64 -4.78 -8.58 25.54
N ASP A 65 -3.93 -8.65 26.59
CA ASP A 65 -4.12 -7.96 27.85
C ASP A 65 -3.46 -6.59 27.80
N GLU A 66 -4.24 -5.54 27.88
CA GLU A 66 -3.78 -4.15 27.85
C GLU A 66 -2.83 -3.82 29.03
N ALA A 67 -3.00 -4.50 30.18
CA ALA A 67 -2.11 -4.32 31.33
C ALA A 67 -0.67 -4.78 31.06
N LEU A 68 -0.49 -5.70 30.12
CA LEU A 68 0.82 -6.25 29.70
C LEU A 68 1.33 -5.64 28.40
N ALA A 69 0.57 -4.74 27.78
CA ALA A 69 0.82 -4.25 26.43
C ALA A 69 2.03 -3.29 26.32
N ASN A 70 2.49 -2.70 27.42
CA ASN A 70 3.52 -1.66 27.38
C ASN A 70 4.80 -2.05 28.14
N PRO A 71 5.53 -3.08 27.71
CA PRO A 71 6.79 -3.48 28.35
C PRO A 71 7.89 -2.42 28.19
N PHE A 72 7.82 -1.57 27.16
CA PHE A 72 8.75 -0.49 26.87
C PHE A 72 8.00 0.86 26.79
N PRO A 73 7.54 1.43 27.92
CA PRO A 73 6.56 2.53 27.93
C PRO A 73 7.13 3.89 27.52
N THR A 74 8.45 3.99 27.29
CA THR A 74 9.09 5.26 26.92
C THR A 74 9.44 5.27 25.45
N LEU A 75 8.81 6.16 24.70
CA LEU A 75 9.12 6.42 23.30
C LEU A 75 10.32 7.36 23.16
N PRO A 76 11.10 7.27 22.07
CA PRO A 76 12.02 8.34 21.68
C PRO A 76 11.25 9.66 21.55
N ASP A 77 11.81 10.73 22.10
CA ASP A 77 11.19 12.06 21.95
C ASP A 77 11.39 12.56 20.52
N VAL A 78 10.29 12.69 19.79
CA VAL A 78 10.30 13.11 18.37
C VAL A 78 10.91 14.51 18.17
N LEU A 79 10.88 15.37 19.18
CA LEU A 79 11.44 16.74 19.18
C LEU A 79 12.73 16.88 19.99
N THR A 80 13.49 15.79 20.13
CA THR A 80 14.82 15.82 20.75
C THR A 80 15.88 15.24 19.82
N LEU A 81 16.93 16.01 19.51
CA LEU A 81 18.07 15.55 18.71
C LEU A 81 18.85 14.45 19.46
N LYS A 82 19.60 13.63 18.72
CA LYS A 82 20.49 12.60 19.30
C LYS A 82 21.50 13.13 20.32
N ASN A 83 21.86 14.41 20.23
CA ASN A 83 22.73 15.08 21.19
C ASN A 83 21.99 15.64 22.42
N GLY A 84 20.70 15.37 22.58
CA GLY A 84 19.85 15.81 23.69
C GLY A 84 19.23 17.21 23.53
N LYS A 85 19.58 17.97 22.49
CA LYS A 85 19.04 19.33 22.26
C LYS A 85 17.59 19.26 21.80
N LYS A 86 16.72 20.10 22.38
CA LYS A 86 15.31 20.21 21.98
C LYS A 86 15.15 20.90 20.62
N VAL A 87 14.25 20.37 19.81
CA VAL A 87 13.84 20.92 18.51
C VAL A 87 12.69 21.88 18.76
N THR A 88 12.92 23.18 18.57
CA THR A 88 11.97 24.25 18.91
C THR A 88 11.56 25.08 17.71
N THR A 89 12.12 24.82 16.52
CA THR A 89 11.78 25.55 15.29
C THR A 89 11.59 24.60 14.11
N PRO A 90 10.75 24.98 13.10
CA PRO A 90 10.64 24.23 11.85
C PRO A 90 11.99 24.00 11.16
N ALA A 91 12.90 24.99 11.19
CA ALA A 91 14.24 24.86 10.59
C ALA A 91 15.07 23.76 11.26
N MET A 92 15.00 23.63 12.59
CA MET A 92 15.68 22.54 13.30
C MET A 92 15.08 21.17 12.96
N TRP A 93 13.74 21.11 12.79
CA TRP A 93 13.08 19.88 12.33
C TRP A 93 13.61 19.46 10.95
N TRP A 94 13.52 20.35 9.96
CA TRP A 94 13.88 20.01 8.57
C TRP A 94 15.37 19.73 8.38
N ASN A 95 16.24 20.51 9.03
CA ASN A 95 17.67 20.47 8.77
C ASN A 95 18.45 19.55 9.74
N GLN A 96 17.85 19.10 10.85
CA GLN A 96 18.55 18.32 11.86
C GLN A 96 17.73 17.08 12.26
N ARG A 97 16.58 17.23 12.91
CA ARG A 97 15.88 16.09 13.51
C ARG A 97 15.30 15.11 12.49
N ARG A 98 14.59 15.61 11.51
CA ARG A 98 14.03 14.74 10.45
C ARG A 98 15.12 13.94 9.73
N PRO A 99 16.28 14.49 9.33
CA PRO A 99 17.40 13.72 8.81
C PRO A 99 17.94 12.64 9.76
N GLU A 100 18.01 12.89 11.09
CA GLU A 100 18.37 11.87 12.07
C GLU A 100 17.39 10.71 12.10
N ILE A 101 16.08 11.00 12.08
CA ILE A 101 15.02 9.99 12.05
C ILE A 101 15.07 9.20 10.75
N VAL A 102 15.19 9.87 9.60
CA VAL A 102 15.32 9.22 8.29
C VAL A 102 16.51 8.28 8.25
N GLU A 103 17.65 8.70 8.78
CA GLU A 103 18.86 7.87 8.82
C GLU A 103 18.64 6.60 9.66
N ASP A 104 17.97 6.70 10.82
CA ASP A 104 17.69 5.53 11.64
C ASP A 104 16.62 4.62 11.04
N MET A 105 15.57 5.20 10.45
CA MET A 105 14.55 4.46 9.72
C MET A 105 15.12 3.72 8.50
N ASP A 106 15.99 4.37 7.73
CA ASP A 106 16.66 3.77 6.58
C ASP A 106 17.63 2.67 7.00
N ARG A 107 18.41 2.89 8.06
CA ARG A 107 19.41 1.91 8.48
C ARG A 107 18.79 0.70 9.18
N GLU A 108 17.79 0.94 10.06
CA GLU A 108 17.33 -0.09 10.99
C GLU A 108 15.95 -0.67 10.68
N VAL A 109 15.08 0.06 9.93
CA VAL A 109 13.67 -0.31 9.83
C VAL A 109 13.25 -0.65 8.40
N TYR A 110 13.30 0.29 7.46
CA TYR A 110 12.74 0.09 6.12
C TYR A 110 13.80 -0.09 5.03
N GLY A 111 15.04 0.26 5.30
CA GLY A 111 16.17 0.15 4.40
C GLY A 111 16.32 1.32 3.42
N ARG A 112 17.51 1.44 2.85
CA ARG A 112 17.92 2.53 1.97
C ARG A 112 17.52 2.25 0.53
N VAL A 113 16.82 3.17 -0.08
CA VAL A 113 16.66 3.19 -1.54
C VAL A 113 17.97 3.66 -2.15
N PRO A 114 18.56 2.93 -3.10
CA PRO A 114 19.80 3.37 -3.76
C PRO A 114 19.61 4.70 -4.50
N LYS A 115 20.64 5.53 -4.49
CA LYS A 115 20.60 6.85 -5.16
C LYS A 115 20.38 6.74 -6.68
N ASN A 116 20.91 5.69 -7.29
CA ASN A 116 20.86 5.46 -8.73
C ASN A 116 19.90 4.30 -9.02
N THR A 117 18.59 4.50 -8.82
CA THR A 117 17.58 3.55 -9.28
C THR A 117 17.41 3.64 -10.80
N PRO A 118 17.07 2.52 -11.47
CA PRO A 118 16.81 2.54 -12.91
C PRO A 118 15.67 3.46 -13.30
N THR A 119 15.69 3.99 -14.50
CA THR A 119 14.61 4.78 -15.09
C THR A 119 13.42 3.90 -15.44
N VAL A 120 12.22 4.50 -15.48
CA VAL A 120 10.98 3.81 -15.84
C VAL A 120 10.38 4.44 -17.09
N THR A 121 10.16 3.62 -18.11
CA THR A 121 9.50 4.03 -19.35
C THR A 121 8.07 3.52 -19.36
N TRP A 122 7.11 4.42 -19.44
CA TRP A 122 5.69 4.08 -19.38
C TRP A 122 5.07 3.91 -20.77
N THR A 123 4.20 2.91 -20.89
CA THR A 123 3.41 2.63 -22.08
C THR A 123 1.94 2.48 -21.69
N VAL A 124 1.06 3.19 -22.38
CA VAL A 124 -0.39 2.97 -22.29
C VAL A 124 -0.74 1.74 -23.14
N LYS A 125 -1.11 0.65 -22.48
CA LYS A 125 -1.50 -0.61 -23.17
C LYS A 125 -2.92 -0.58 -23.69
N LEU A 126 -3.80 0.07 -22.92
CA LEU A 126 -5.21 0.23 -23.27
C LEU A 126 -5.69 1.58 -22.73
N SER A 127 -6.53 2.25 -23.50
CA SER A 127 -7.26 3.44 -23.09
C SER A 127 -8.65 3.38 -23.67
N ASP A 128 -9.66 3.33 -22.81
CA ASP A 128 -11.06 3.16 -23.25
C ASP A 128 -12.01 4.03 -22.43
N LYS A 129 -13.18 4.29 -23.00
CA LYS A 129 -14.29 4.97 -22.33
C LYS A 129 -15.19 3.91 -21.72
N GLU A 130 -15.33 3.98 -20.41
CA GLU A 130 -16.05 3.00 -19.62
C GLU A 130 -17.01 3.67 -18.65
N PHE A 131 -17.70 2.89 -17.85
CA PHE A 131 -18.52 3.34 -16.76
C PHE A 131 -18.11 2.65 -15.46
N VAL A 132 -18.02 3.44 -14.39
CA VAL A 132 -18.02 2.94 -13.03
C VAL A 132 -19.39 3.27 -12.46
N ASN A 133 -20.22 2.25 -12.27
CA ASN A 133 -21.64 2.41 -12.02
C ASN A 133 -22.29 3.30 -13.10
N ARG A 134 -22.70 4.53 -12.75
CA ARG A 134 -23.32 5.49 -13.69
C ARG A 134 -22.39 6.62 -14.11
N THR A 135 -21.17 6.66 -13.59
CA THR A 135 -20.21 7.70 -13.90
C THR A 135 -19.39 7.34 -15.13
N PRO A 136 -19.47 8.12 -16.22
CA PRO A 136 -18.64 7.89 -17.40
C PRO A 136 -17.19 8.25 -17.08
N VAL A 137 -16.26 7.39 -17.44
CA VAL A 137 -14.84 7.51 -17.15
C VAL A 137 -14.00 7.25 -18.39
N ILE A 138 -12.75 7.71 -18.36
CA ILE A 138 -11.68 7.18 -19.18
C ILE A 138 -10.82 6.28 -18.30
N ALA A 139 -10.63 5.03 -18.72
CA ALA A 139 -9.86 4.03 -18.01
C ALA A 139 -8.64 3.65 -18.85
N LYS A 140 -7.46 3.60 -18.21
CA LYS A 140 -6.19 3.28 -18.86
C LYS A 140 -5.48 2.16 -18.12
N GLN A 141 -4.94 1.20 -18.86
CA GLN A 141 -3.92 0.26 -18.37
C GLN A 141 -2.56 0.74 -18.81
N LEU A 142 -1.65 0.84 -17.84
CA LEU A 142 -0.30 1.34 -18.06
C LEU A 142 0.71 0.33 -17.54
N ILE A 143 1.79 0.21 -18.28
CA ILE A 143 2.96 -0.59 -17.90
C ILE A 143 4.19 0.32 -17.87
N GLY A 144 4.82 0.39 -16.70
CA GLY A 144 6.09 1.07 -16.48
C GLY A 144 7.25 0.08 -16.55
N HIS A 145 7.88 -0.05 -17.70
CA HIS A 145 9.08 -0.88 -17.85
C HIS A 145 10.27 -0.22 -17.16
N VAL A 146 10.88 -0.93 -16.21
CA VAL A 146 12.08 -0.49 -15.50
C VAL A 146 13.31 -0.90 -16.31
N ASP A 147 14.21 0.06 -16.60
CA ASP A 147 15.44 -0.23 -17.35
C ASP A 147 16.26 -1.33 -16.66
N ASN A 148 16.33 -2.47 -17.31
CA ASN A 148 17.04 -3.64 -16.83
C ASN A 148 18.37 -3.89 -17.56
N SER A 149 18.89 -2.90 -18.28
CA SER A 149 20.14 -3.01 -19.04
C SER A 149 21.35 -3.44 -18.19
N SER A 150 21.34 -3.13 -16.89
CA SER A 150 22.37 -3.53 -15.93
C SER A 150 22.28 -5.00 -15.48
N CYS A 151 21.10 -5.64 -15.63
CA CYS A 151 20.84 -7.04 -15.28
C CYS A 151 19.66 -7.59 -16.12
N PRO A 152 19.88 -7.91 -17.42
CA PRO A 152 18.80 -8.28 -18.34
C PRO A 152 18.02 -9.56 -17.98
N GLN A 153 18.52 -10.34 -17.03
CA GLN A 153 17.84 -11.54 -16.53
C GLN A 153 16.67 -11.23 -15.60
N ILE A 154 16.55 -9.99 -15.11
CA ILE A 154 15.47 -9.54 -14.22
C ILE A 154 14.66 -8.49 -14.95
N ASP A 155 13.39 -8.79 -15.17
CA ASP A 155 12.43 -7.89 -15.81
C ASP A 155 11.43 -7.38 -14.76
N VAL A 156 11.22 -6.06 -14.74
CA VAL A 156 10.29 -5.40 -13.81
C VAL A 156 9.38 -4.47 -14.60
N ASN A 157 8.09 -4.75 -14.55
CA ASN A 157 7.06 -4.01 -15.27
C ASN A 157 5.98 -3.57 -14.28
N ILE A 158 6.00 -2.31 -13.89
CA ILE A 158 5.05 -1.72 -12.95
C ILE A 158 3.67 -1.64 -13.60
N GLU A 159 2.69 -2.30 -13.01
CA GLU A 159 1.31 -2.31 -13.50
C GLU A 159 0.47 -1.26 -12.79
N MET A 160 -0.15 -0.37 -13.54
CA MET A 160 -1.07 0.65 -13.05
C MET A 160 -2.35 0.69 -13.89
N THR A 161 -3.49 0.78 -13.23
CA THR A 161 -4.77 1.15 -13.85
C THR A 161 -5.13 2.54 -13.37
N LEU A 162 -5.38 3.48 -14.31
CA LEU A 162 -5.82 4.85 -14.03
C LEU A 162 -7.26 5.03 -14.51
N VAL A 163 -8.11 5.60 -13.67
CA VAL A 163 -9.51 5.88 -13.99
C VAL A 163 -9.83 7.33 -13.63
N LEU A 164 -10.24 8.10 -14.61
CA LEU A 164 -10.54 9.53 -14.49
C LEU A 164 -11.98 9.83 -14.93
N PRO A 165 -12.69 10.78 -14.29
CA PRO A 165 -14.00 11.21 -14.76
C PRO A 165 -13.91 11.74 -16.20
N LEU A 166 -14.72 11.21 -17.13
CA LEU A 166 -14.70 11.61 -18.55
C LEU A 166 -15.06 13.09 -18.75
N ASN A 167 -15.95 13.61 -17.91
CA ASN A 167 -16.49 14.96 -18.02
C ASN A 167 -15.84 15.96 -17.05
N ALA A 168 -14.63 15.69 -16.57
CA ALA A 168 -13.89 16.58 -15.72
C ALA A 168 -13.67 17.93 -16.43
N LYS A 169 -13.97 19.04 -15.74
CA LYS A 169 -13.83 20.41 -16.29
C LYS A 169 -12.45 21.02 -16.04
N GLY A 170 -11.57 20.29 -15.43
CA GLY A 170 -10.20 20.69 -15.08
C GLY A 170 -9.45 19.52 -14.46
N PRO A 171 -8.20 19.73 -14.01
CA PRO A 171 -7.47 18.70 -13.30
C PRO A 171 -8.20 18.25 -12.02
N VAL A 172 -8.23 16.96 -11.77
CA VAL A 172 -8.89 16.34 -10.61
C VAL A 172 -7.87 15.71 -9.66
N PRO A 173 -8.12 15.76 -8.35
CA PRO A 173 -7.34 14.98 -7.39
C PRO A 173 -7.43 13.48 -7.71
N VAL A 174 -6.40 12.72 -7.38
CA VAL A 174 -6.36 11.27 -7.61
C VAL A 174 -5.93 10.56 -6.32
N LEU A 175 -6.66 9.50 -5.95
CA LEU A 175 -6.21 8.59 -4.92
C LEU A 175 -5.58 7.35 -5.57
N MET A 176 -4.27 7.19 -5.37
CA MET A 176 -3.55 6.00 -5.79
C MET A 176 -3.70 4.93 -4.70
N MET A 177 -4.13 3.74 -5.08
CA MET A 177 -4.47 2.64 -4.18
C MET A 177 -3.54 1.46 -4.45
N PHE A 178 -2.90 0.94 -3.41
CA PHE A 178 -2.16 -0.31 -3.54
C PHE A 178 -3.11 -1.49 -3.67
N GLY A 179 -3.00 -2.23 -4.76
CA GLY A 179 -3.85 -3.39 -5.01
C GLY A 179 -3.79 -3.86 -6.46
N PHE A 180 -4.61 -4.86 -6.77
CA PHE A 180 -4.71 -5.38 -8.13
C PHE A 180 -5.76 -4.59 -8.90
N GLY A 181 -5.31 -3.72 -9.79
CA GLY A 181 -6.18 -2.94 -10.67
C GLY A 181 -6.78 -3.79 -11.78
N ARG A 182 -8.10 -3.71 -11.93
CA ARG A 182 -8.80 -4.17 -13.14
C ARG A 182 -9.42 -2.96 -13.79
N LEU A 183 -9.53 -2.99 -15.13
CA LEU A 183 -10.37 -2.02 -15.81
C LEU A 183 -11.79 -2.14 -15.28
N PRO A 184 -12.52 -1.03 -15.15
CA PRO A 184 -13.95 -1.08 -14.81
C PRO A 184 -14.67 -2.03 -15.76
N SER A 185 -15.48 -2.92 -15.20
CA SER A 185 -16.40 -3.70 -16.01
C SER A 185 -17.51 -2.78 -16.52
N PRO A 186 -17.95 -2.94 -17.75
CA PRO A 186 -19.11 -2.19 -18.23
C PRO A 186 -20.29 -2.35 -17.27
N SER A 187 -21.03 -1.27 -17.06
CA SER A 187 -22.25 -1.32 -16.27
C SER A 187 -23.18 -2.41 -16.81
N GLN A 188 -23.50 -3.38 -15.99
CA GLN A 188 -24.37 -4.48 -16.38
C GLN A 188 -25.84 -4.02 -16.34
N PRO A 189 -26.68 -4.45 -17.27
CA PRO A 189 -28.11 -4.20 -17.19
C PRO A 189 -28.68 -4.78 -15.89
N THR A 190 -29.65 -4.11 -15.30
CA THR A 190 -30.44 -4.69 -14.21
C THR A 190 -31.11 -5.99 -14.69
N PRO A 191 -31.49 -6.91 -13.78
CA PRO A 191 -32.17 -8.14 -14.17
C PRO A 191 -33.43 -7.89 -15.04
N ALA A 192 -34.16 -6.81 -14.77
CA ALA A 192 -35.35 -6.44 -15.57
C ALA A 192 -34.99 -5.92 -16.99
N GLU A 193 -33.90 -5.16 -17.10
CA GLU A 193 -33.36 -4.70 -18.38
C GLU A 193 -32.77 -5.86 -19.17
N LEU A 194 -32.05 -6.77 -18.50
CA LEU A 194 -31.48 -7.96 -19.11
C LEU A 194 -32.59 -8.90 -19.65
N ALA A 195 -33.69 -9.07 -18.92
CA ALA A 195 -34.85 -9.81 -19.39
C ALA A 195 -35.41 -9.20 -20.68
N LYS A 196 -35.60 -7.87 -20.71
CA LYS A 196 -36.07 -7.17 -21.93
C LYS A 196 -35.13 -7.35 -23.12
N ILE A 197 -33.81 -7.29 -22.89
CA ILE A 197 -32.80 -7.50 -23.93
C ILE A 197 -32.90 -8.94 -24.45
N ASN A 198 -32.98 -9.92 -23.56
CA ASN A 198 -33.11 -11.33 -23.95
C ASN A 198 -34.40 -11.63 -24.73
N ASP A 199 -35.54 -11.06 -24.31
CA ASP A 199 -36.81 -11.20 -24.99
C ASP A 199 -36.76 -10.59 -26.40
N ALA A 200 -36.20 -9.38 -26.52
CA ALA A 200 -36.03 -8.71 -27.80
C ALA A 200 -35.09 -9.50 -28.74
N LEU A 201 -33.98 -10.04 -28.20
CA LEU A 201 -33.06 -10.86 -28.98
C LEU A 201 -33.67 -12.18 -29.40
N LYS A 202 -34.44 -12.85 -28.53
CA LYS A 202 -35.18 -14.06 -28.87
C LYS A 202 -36.17 -13.81 -30.02
N ALA A 203 -36.94 -12.72 -29.94
CA ALA A 203 -37.87 -12.34 -31.02
C ALA A 203 -37.15 -12.08 -32.35
N LEU A 204 -36.01 -11.36 -32.31
CA LEU A 204 -35.18 -11.10 -33.48
C LEU A 204 -34.65 -12.39 -34.11
N LEU A 205 -34.13 -13.31 -33.29
CA LEU A 205 -33.60 -14.59 -33.75
C LEU A 205 -34.69 -15.47 -34.37
N LEU A 206 -35.89 -15.55 -33.76
CA LEU A 206 -37.03 -16.29 -34.30
C LEU A 206 -37.57 -15.70 -35.62
N ASN A 207 -37.52 -14.38 -35.78
CA ASN A 207 -37.87 -13.73 -37.04
C ASN A 207 -36.83 -13.99 -38.13
N SER A 208 -35.57 -14.12 -37.77
CA SER A 208 -34.46 -14.40 -38.70
C SER A 208 -34.41 -15.87 -39.10
N ASP A 209 -34.66 -16.77 -38.16
CA ASP A 209 -34.67 -18.22 -38.37
C ASP A 209 -35.75 -18.87 -37.49
N PRO A 210 -36.96 -19.16 -38.09
CA PRO A 210 -38.06 -19.81 -37.37
C PRO A 210 -37.74 -21.20 -36.82
N SER A 211 -36.72 -21.90 -37.33
CA SER A 211 -36.35 -23.24 -36.86
C SER A 211 -35.77 -23.21 -35.43
N LEU A 212 -35.29 -22.05 -34.97
CA LEU A 212 -34.78 -21.86 -33.59
C LEU A 212 -35.88 -21.99 -32.53
N LYS A 213 -37.16 -21.97 -32.92
CA LYS A 213 -38.29 -22.11 -32.00
C LYS A 213 -38.20 -23.40 -31.19
N GLU A 214 -37.97 -24.51 -31.86
CA GLU A 214 -37.86 -25.83 -31.24
C GLU A 214 -36.69 -25.87 -30.24
N ILE A 215 -35.57 -25.24 -30.58
CA ILE A 215 -34.41 -25.17 -29.69
C ILE A 215 -34.72 -24.36 -28.41
N PHE A 216 -35.39 -23.22 -28.52
CA PHE A 216 -35.79 -22.42 -27.37
C PHE A 216 -36.84 -23.11 -26.50
N GLU A 217 -37.71 -23.92 -27.08
CA GLU A 217 -38.71 -24.72 -26.36
C GLU A 217 -38.05 -25.87 -25.59
N GLN A 218 -37.01 -26.49 -26.16
CA GLN A 218 -36.22 -27.53 -25.49
C GLN A 218 -35.32 -26.97 -24.36
N HIS A 219 -34.91 -25.70 -24.44
CA HIS A 219 -34.02 -25.03 -23.49
C HIS A 219 -34.63 -23.73 -22.93
N PRO A 220 -35.76 -23.80 -22.20
CA PRO A 220 -36.52 -22.61 -21.79
C PRO A 220 -35.74 -21.71 -20.81
N ALA A 221 -34.79 -22.27 -20.07
CA ALA A 221 -33.94 -21.52 -19.14
C ALA A 221 -32.71 -20.85 -19.81
N TYR A 222 -32.48 -21.14 -21.09
CA TYR A 222 -31.36 -20.54 -21.80
C TYR A 222 -31.61 -19.06 -22.07
N GLN A 223 -30.67 -18.25 -21.68
CA GLN A 223 -30.62 -16.81 -21.93
C GLN A 223 -29.31 -16.47 -22.64
N PRO A 224 -29.35 -15.82 -23.82
CA PRO A 224 -28.14 -15.41 -24.53
C PRO A 224 -27.20 -14.55 -23.71
N PHE A 225 -27.76 -13.71 -22.82
CA PHE A 225 -27.01 -12.95 -21.86
C PHE A 225 -27.40 -13.38 -20.45
N ALA A 226 -26.47 -14.04 -19.75
CA ALA A 226 -26.61 -14.34 -18.32
C ALA A 226 -26.13 -13.16 -17.47
N PRO A 227 -26.70 -12.94 -16.27
CA PRO A 227 -26.10 -11.99 -15.31
C PRO A 227 -24.64 -12.36 -15.08
N ALA A 228 -23.77 -11.35 -15.03
CA ALA A 228 -22.39 -11.59 -14.69
C ALA A 228 -22.33 -12.20 -13.28
N THR A 229 -22.03 -13.49 -13.17
CA THR A 229 -21.78 -14.18 -11.91
C THR A 229 -20.34 -13.84 -11.46
N GLY A 230 -20.10 -12.60 -11.13
CA GLY A 230 -18.80 -12.11 -10.72
C GLY A 230 -18.89 -11.43 -9.36
N THR A 231 -18.90 -12.23 -8.32
CA THR A 231 -18.45 -11.75 -7.01
C THR A 231 -16.95 -11.59 -7.08
N GLY A 232 -16.47 -10.41 -7.51
CA GLY A 232 -15.08 -9.98 -7.32
C GLY A 232 -14.83 -9.66 -5.85
N GLY A 233 -15.00 -10.67 -4.99
CA GLY A 233 -14.52 -10.63 -3.62
C GLY A 233 -13.08 -11.15 -3.60
N PHE A 234 -12.24 -10.55 -2.79
CA PHE A 234 -10.94 -11.08 -2.41
C PHE A 234 -11.06 -12.58 -2.11
N ALA A 235 -10.53 -13.44 -2.96
CA ALA A 235 -10.34 -14.84 -2.64
C ALA A 235 -9.17 -14.91 -1.65
N GLY A 236 -9.49 -14.75 -0.36
CA GLY A 236 -8.60 -15.10 0.73
C GLY A 236 -8.33 -16.59 0.68
N PHE A 237 -7.15 -17.01 1.09
CA PHE A 237 -6.75 -18.39 1.28
C PHE A 237 -7.66 -19.04 2.34
N GLY A 238 -8.74 -19.67 1.89
CA GLY A 238 -9.66 -20.48 2.68
C GLY A 238 -10.43 -21.39 1.76
N PRO A 239 -10.94 -22.55 2.22
CA PRO A 239 -11.79 -23.42 1.41
C PRO A 239 -13.01 -22.63 0.92
N PRO A 240 -13.55 -22.92 -0.28
CA PRO A 240 -14.68 -22.18 -0.84
C PRO A 240 -15.86 -22.24 0.14
N THR A 241 -16.22 -21.09 0.70
CA THR A 241 -17.47 -20.95 1.44
C THR A 241 -18.63 -21.02 0.44
N PRO A 242 -19.71 -21.72 0.76
CA PRO A 242 -20.89 -21.74 -0.08
C PRO A 242 -21.41 -20.32 -0.31
N PRO A 243 -22.08 -20.05 -1.46
CA PRO A 243 -22.61 -18.74 -1.76
C PRO A 243 -23.47 -18.26 -0.59
N ARG A 244 -23.07 -17.16 0.05
CA ARG A 244 -23.89 -16.51 1.07
C ARG A 244 -25.07 -15.89 0.33
N GLU A 245 -26.27 -16.33 0.63
CA GLU A 245 -27.49 -15.66 0.17
C GLU A 245 -27.37 -14.17 0.53
N ALA A 246 -27.55 -13.31 -0.47
CA ALA A 246 -27.61 -11.88 -0.25
C ALA A 246 -28.80 -11.61 0.70
N THR A 247 -28.51 -11.30 1.96
CA THR A 247 -29.53 -10.79 2.85
C THR A 247 -29.99 -9.46 2.31
N PRO A 248 -31.30 -9.23 2.14
CA PRO A 248 -31.80 -7.96 1.65
C PRO A 248 -31.37 -6.83 2.60
N ASP A 249 -30.90 -5.72 2.04
CA ASP A 249 -30.58 -4.51 2.77
C ASP A 249 -31.82 -4.03 3.54
N ILE A 250 -31.79 -4.19 4.84
CA ILE A 250 -32.84 -3.63 5.72
C ILE A 250 -32.32 -2.28 6.23
N PRO A 251 -32.92 -1.16 5.79
CA PRO A 251 -32.53 0.16 6.29
C PRO A 251 -32.62 0.20 7.82
N GLY A 252 -31.53 0.61 8.49
CA GLY A 252 -31.50 0.82 9.93
C GLY A 252 -31.00 -0.36 10.77
N VAL A 253 -30.52 -1.46 10.17
CA VAL A 253 -29.87 -2.55 10.92
C VAL A 253 -28.39 -2.20 11.15
N PRO A 254 -27.90 -2.06 12.39
CA PRO A 254 -26.49 -1.79 12.68
C PRO A 254 -25.60 -2.92 12.15
N GLY A 255 -24.60 -2.60 11.35
CA GLY A 255 -23.57 -3.53 10.88
C GLY A 255 -23.60 -3.90 9.39
N VAL A 256 -24.55 -3.37 8.62
CA VAL A 256 -24.51 -3.44 7.15
C VAL A 256 -23.89 -2.15 6.63
N ASN A 257 -22.75 -2.27 5.92
CA ASN A 257 -22.13 -1.12 5.25
C ASN A 257 -22.90 -0.87 3.95
N ASN A 258 -23.72 0.18 3.92
CA ASN A 258 -24.44 0.63 2.73
C ASN A 258 -23.64 1.66 1.92
N ASP A 259 -22.36 1.90 2.25
CA ASP A 259 -21.54 2.82 1.50
C ASP A 259 -21.17 2.22 0.14
N LEU A 260 -21.15 3.06 -0.89
CA LEU A 260 -20.67 2.68 -2.21
C LEU A 260 -19.21 2.20 -2.11
N PRO A 261 -18.74 1.34 -3.06
CA PRO A 261 -17.34 1.02 -3.19
C PRO A 261 -16.45 2.27 -3.19
N SER A 262 -15.25 2.20 -2.63
CA SER A 262 -14.34 3.35 -2.52
C SER A 262 -14.11 4.07 -3.85
N THR A 263 -13.97 3.31 -4.95
CA THR A 263 -13.81 3.85 -6.31
C THR A 263 -15.03 4.64 -6.80
N GLU A 264 -16.22 4.20 -6.44
CA GLU A 264 -17.47 4.91 -6.77
C GLU A 264 -17.64 6.17 -5.94
N GLN A 265 -17.27 6.13 -4.65
CA GLN A 265 -17.26 7.32 -3.79
C GLN A 265 -16.30 8.39 -4.34
N LEU A 266 -15.08 8.02 -4.73
CA LEU A 266 -14.10 8.91 -5.34
C LEU A 266 -14.64 9.59 -6.59
N LEU A 267 -15.17 8.82 -7.53
CA LEU A 267 -15.72 9.38 -8.77
C LEU A 267 -16.97 10.24 -8.55
N ALA A 268 -17.84 9.86 -7.60
CA ALA A 268 -19.01 10.66 -7.24
C ALA A 268 -18.64 12.03 -6.66
N ASP A 269 -17.47 12.11 -6.04
CA ASP A 269 -16.92 13.35 -5.47
C ASP A 269 -16.02 14.12 -6.45
N GLY A 270 -15.93 13.65 -7.70
CA GLY A 270 -15.17 14.28 -8.78
C GLY A 270 -13.67 13.98 -8.77
N TRP A 271 -13.23 13.03 -7.94
CA TRP A 271 -11.86 12.51 -7.93
C TRP A 271 -11.66 11.47 -9.03
N GLY A 272 -10.41 11.29 -9.44
CA GLY A 272 -9.97 10.07 -10.12
C GLY A 272 -9.37 9.07 -9.12
N TYR A 273 -9.09 7.87 -9.60
CA TYR A 273 -8.30 6.91 -8.85
C TYR A 273 -7.28 6.19 -9.74
N ALA A 274 -6.21 5.73 -9.13
CA ALA A 274 -5.27 4.82 -9.76
C ALA A 274 -5.10 3.59 -8.87
N THR A 275 -4.96 2.41 -9.46
CA THR A 275 -4.59 1.20 -8.74
C THR A 275 -3.23 0.74 -9.21
N ILE A 276 -2.30 0.54 -8.30
CA ILE A 276 -0.95 0.08 -8.61
C ILE A 276 -0.73 -1.30 -7.97
N ASN A 277 -0.23 -2.26 -8.77
CA ASN A 277 0.04 -3.63 -8.33
C ASN A 277 1.40 -3.71 -7.62
N PRO A 278 1.48 -3.83 -6.28
CA PRO A 278 2.75 -3.89 -5.57
C PRO A 278 3.62 -5.07 -5.99
N SER A 279 2.99 -6.22 -6.29
CA SER A 279 3.72 -7.44 -6.69
C SER A 279 4.41 -7.32 -8.04
N SER A 280 3.97 -6.39 -8.91
CA SER A 280 4.63 -6.09 -10.18
C SER A 280 5.93 -5.28 -9.99
N ILE A 281 6.09 -4.64 -8.83
CA ILE A 281 7.28 -3.89 -8.45
C ILE A 281 8.25 -4.81 -7.70
N GLN A 282 7.73 -5.44 -6.64
CA GLN A 282 8.46 -6.34 -5.76
C GLN A 282 7.50 -7.37 -5.17
N ALA A 283 7.83 -8.65 -5.32
CA ALA A 283 7.00 -9.73 -4.78
C ALA A 283 6.87 -9.64 -3.25
N ASP A 284 5.69 -10.00 -2.74
CA ASP A 284 5.35 -10.01 -1.31
C ASP A 284 5.79 -11.33 -0.65
N ASN A 285 7.08 -11.64 -0.78
CA ASN A 285 7.71 -12.79 -0.12
C ASN A 285 9.24 -12.68 -0.17
N GLY A 286 9.92 -13.38 0.75
CA GLY A 286 11.37 -13.38 0.84
C GLY A 286 12.09 -14.00 -0.36
N ALA A 287 11.49 -14.98 -1.04
CA ALA A 287 12.06 -15.58 -2.25
C ALA A 287 12.13 -14.60 -3.45
N GLY A 288 11.40 -13.50 -3.37
CA GLY A 288 11.40 -12.43 -4.36
C GLY A 288 12.51 -11.40 -4.20
N LEU A 289 13.27 -11.40 -3.11
CA LEU A 289 14.25 -10.34 -2.80
C LEU A 289 15.46 -10.30 -3.73
N THR A 290 15.78 -11.40 -4.40
CA THR A 290 16.78 -11.46 -5.48
C THR A 290 16.18 -11.22 -6.87
N LYS A 291 14.90 -10.84 -6.93
CA LYS A 291 14.10 -10.54 -8.13
C LYS A 291 13.38 -9.20 -7.93
N GLY A 292 12.47 -8.83 -8.85
CA GLY A 292 11.80 -7.54 -8.77
C GLY A 292 12.79 -6.38 -8.75
N ILE A 293 12.36 -5.21 -8.28
CA ILE A 293 13.21 -4.01 -8.31
C ILE A 293 14.42 -4.13 -7.36
N ILE A 294 14.26 -4.78 -6.22
CA ILE A 294 15.37 -5.00 -5.26
C ILE A 294 16.44 -5.87 -5.92
N GLY A 295 16.04 -7.00 -6.51
CA GLY A 295 16.93 -7.89 -7.20
C GLY A 295 17.58 -7.25 -8.44
N LEU A 296 16.83 -6.46 -9.22
CA LEU A 296 17.36 -5.74 -10.38
C LEU A 296 18.51 -4.81 -9.98
N VAL A 297 18.31 -4.00 -8.95
CA VAL A 297 19.33 -3.07 -8.44
C VAL A 297 20.54 -3.82 -7.87
N ASN A 298 20.33 -4.93 -7.17
CA ASN A 298 21.37 -5.77 -6.60
C ASN A 298 21.93 -6.81 -7.60
N LYS A 299 21.54 -6.73 -8.88
CA LYS A 299 21.99 -7.64 -9.95
C LYS A 299 21.75 -9.11 -9.62
N GLY A 300 20.59 -9.40 -9.01
CA GLY A 300 20.20 -10.74 -8.59
C GLY A 300 20.95 -11.27 -7.38
N GLN A 301 21.71 -10.45 -6.66
CA GLN A 301 22.43 -10.85 -5.46
C GLN A 301 21.61 -10.58 -4.19
N PRO A 302 21.87 -11.28 -3.08
CA PRO A 302 21.21 -11.06 -1.80
C PRO A 302 21.37 -9.62 -1.30
N ARG A 303 20.38 -9.15 -0.55
CA ARG A 303 20.41 -7.83 0.09
C ARG A 303 21.53 -7.73 1.14
N LYS A 304 22.05 -6.52 1.31
CA LYS A 304 22.83 -6.12 2.49
C LYS A 304 21.87 -5.80 3.66
N PRO A 305 22.38 -5.77 4.90
CA PRO A 305 21.55 -5.51 6.07
C PRO A 305 20.77 -4.19 6.08
N ASP A 306 21.26 -3.14 5.43
CA ASP A 306 20.59 -1.84 5.32
C ASP A 306 19.96 -1.57 3.93
N ASP A 307 19.92 -2.56 3.06
CA ASP A 307 19.18 -2.47 1.79
C ASP A 307 17.66 -2.45 2.06
N TRP A 308 16.94 -1.81 1.17
CA TRP A 308 15.50 -1.63 1.26
C TRP A 308 14.68 -2.93 1.31
N GLY A 309 13.58 -2.88 2.08
CA GLY A 309 12.57 -3.91 2.09
C GLY A 309 11.46 -3.64 1.07
N SER A 310 10.52 -4.58 0.96
CA SER A 310 9.44 -4.49 -0.01
C SER A 310 8.53 -3.28 0.21
N LEU A 311 8.32 -2.82 1.46
CA LEU A 311 7.52 -1.61 1.72
C LEU A 311 8.14 -0.37 1.05
N ARG A 312 9.47 -0.23 1.12
CA ARG A 312 10.19 0.87 0.46
C ARG A 312 10.20 0.71 -1.06
N ALA A 313 10.28 -0.54 -1.56
CA ALA A 313 10.23 -0.83 -2.98
C ALA A 313 8.85 -0.49 -3.57
N TRP A 314 7.77 -0.80 -2.88
CA TRP A 314 6.41 -0.42 -3.28
C TRP A 314 6.22 1.10 -3.27
N ALA A 315 6.73 1.79 -2.24
CA ALA A 315 6.72 3.26 -2.18
C ALA A 315 7.47 3.88 -3.36
N TRP A 316 8.64 3.35 -3.71
CA TRP A 316 9.41 3.79 -4.87
C TRP A 316 8.60 3.62 -6.18
N GLY A 317 7.97 2.45 -6.38
CA GLY A 317 7.17 2.21 -7.57
C GLY A 317 5.96 3.16 -7.68
N ALA A 318 5.27 3.43 -6.55
CA ALA A 318 4.20 4.41 -6.50
C ALA A 318 4.69 5.82 -6.85
N ALA A 319 5.89 6.21 -6.40
CA ALA A 319 6.49 7.50 -6.77
C ALA A 319 6.79 7.58 -8.27
N ARG A 320 7.27 6.50 -8.90
CA ARG A 320 7.47 6.46 -10.36
C ARG A 320 6.16 6.57 -11.13
N ALA A 321 5.08 5.98 -10.60
CA ALA A 321 3.74 6.13 -11.17
C ALA A 321 3.26 7.58 -11.08
N LEU A 322 3.47 8.24 -9.94
CA LEU A 322 3.13 9.67 -9.78
C LEU A 322 3.95 10.57 -10.71
N ASP A 323 5.25 10.29 -10.93
CA ASP A 323 6.05 11.01 -11.91
C ASP A 323 5.45 10.94 -13.33
N TYR A 324 4.91 9.76 -13.70
CA TYR A 324 4.20 9.60 -14.97
C TYR A 324 2.91 10.43 -15.02
N LEU A 325 2.10 10.37 -13.96
CA LEU A 325 0.84 11.14 -13.89
C LEU A 325 1.11 12.64 -14.05
N GLU A 326 2.11 13.17 -13.34
CA GLU A 326 2.50 14.58 -13.42
C GLU A 326 2.93 15.00 -14.84
N ALA A 327 3.69 14.14 -15.52
CA ALA A 327 4.26 14.48 -16.82
C ALA A 327 3.29 14.26 -18.00
N ASN A 328 2.33 13.31 -17.89
CA ASN A 328 1.61 12.80 -19.05
C ASN A 328 0.08 12.89 -18.94
N GLU A 329 -0.48 13.15 -17.74
CA GLU A 329 -1.92 13.15 -17.53
C GLU A 329 -2.45 14.52 -17.10
N PRO A 330 -2.69 15.43 -18.06
CA PRO A 330 -3.09 16.82 -17.75
C PRO A 330 -4.43 16.93 -17.03
N THR A 331 -5.25 15.88 -17.02
CA THR A 331 -6.50 15.80 -16.26
C THR A 331 -6.25 15.48 -14.77
N VAL A 332 -5.04 15.08 -14.39
CA VAL A 332 -4.66 14.82 -13.01
C VAL A 332 -4.10 16.10 -12.38
N ASP A 333 -4.65 16.47 -11.23
CA ASP A 333 -4.01 17.46 -10.36
C ASP A 333 -2.87 16.77 -9.58
N ALA A 334 -1.69 16.75 -10.17
CA ALA A 334 -0.52 16.07 -9.61
C ALA A 334 -0.06 16.61 -8.25
N LYS A 335 -0.51 17.81 -7.86
CA LYS A 335 -0.22 18.39 -6.54
C LYS A 335 -1.11 17.79 -5.45
N HIS A 336 -2.21 17.16 -5.82
CA HIS A 336 -3.19 16.59 -4.91
C HIS A 336 -3.41 15.09 -5.18
N VAL A 337 -2.30 14.37 -5.42
CA VAL A 337 -2.33 12.91 -5.49
C VAL A 337 -2.10 12.34 -4.08
N GLY A 338 -3.05 11.50 -3.65
CA GLY A 338 -2.99 10.74 -2.41
C GLY A 338 -2.55 9.31 -2.64
N ILE A 339 -2.21 8.62 -1.53
CA ILE A 339 -1.92 7.19 -1.51
C ILE A 339 -2.81 6.48 -0.48
N GLU A 340 -3.28 5.30 -0.80
CA GLU A 340 -4.16 4.49 0.07
C GLU A 340 -3.70 3.05 0.11
N GLY A 341 -3.98 2.38 1.22
CA GLY A 341 -3.85 0.94 1.38
C GLY A 341 -4.36 0.46 2.72
N VAL A 342 -4.75 -0.81 2.76
CA VAL A 342 -5.21 -1.50 3.97
C VAL A 342 -4.21 -2.59 4.34
N SER A 343 -4.03 -2.87 5.64
CA SER A 343 -3.15 -3.94 6.12
C SER A 343 -1.68 -3.65 5.75
N ARG A 344 -0.96 -4.62 5.16
CA ARG A 344 0.40 -4.43 4.64
C ARG A 344 0.50 -3.28 3.63
N TYR A 345 -0.56 -3.03 2.86
CA TYR A 345 -0.62 -1.91 1.94
C TYR A 345 -0.87 -0.58 2.68
N GLY A 346 -1.51 -0.60 3.85
CA GLY A 346 -1.56 0.52 4.78
C GLY A 346 -0.17 0.88 5.34
N LYS A 347 0.65 -0.15 5.68
CA LYS A 347 2.06 0.06 6.03
C LYS A 347 2.80 0.75 4.87
N ALA A 348 2.63 0.24 3.63
CA ALA A 348 3.24 0.82 2.43
C ALA A 348 2.76 2.26 2.14
N ALA A 349 1.47 2.55 2.32
CA ALA A 349 0.91 3.89 2.13
C ALA A 349 1.53 4.90 3.12
N LEU A 350 1.67 4.53 4.40
CA LEU A 350 2.31 5.38 5.40
C LEU A 350 3.79 5.61 5.08
N VAL A 351 4.54 4.56 4.71
CA VAL A 351 5.94 4.66 4.27
C VAL A 351 6.04 5.54 3.03
N THR A 352 5.14 5.38 2.06
CA THR A 352 5.11 6.21 0.85
C THR A 352 4.94 7.68 1.21
N LEU A 353 3.94 8.01 2.03
CA LEU A 353 3.72 9.41 2.43
C LEU A 353 4.92 9.98 3.20
N ALA A 354 5.54 9.21 4.10
CA ALA A 354 6.67 9.68 4.89
C ALA A 354 7.92 10.00 4.05
N TYR A 355 8.15 9.24 2.99
CA TYR A 355 9.39 9.33 2.22
C TYR A 355 9.27 10.02 0.86
N GLU A 356 8.13 9.89 0.18
CA GLU A 356 7.97 10.40 -1.18
C GLU A 356 7.35 11.79 -1.16
N PRO A 357 8.12 12.84 -1.52
CA PRO A 357 7.72 14.22 -1.27
C PRO A 357 6.52 14.69 -2.10
N LYS A 358 6.27 14.08 -3.26
CA LYS A 358 5.21 14.50 -4.19
C LYS A 358 3.81 14.05 -3.77
N PHE A 359 3.67 12.99 -2.94
CA PHE A 359 2.37 12.62 -2.43
C PHE A 359 1.87 13.66 -1.43
N ALA A 360 0.65 14.12 -1.61
CA ALA A 360 0.05 15.18 -0.79
C ALA A 360 -0.66 14.65 0.45
N MET A 361 -1.14 13.40 0.40
CA MET A 361 -1.96 12.83 1.46
C MET A 361 -1.92 11.30 1.47
N ALA A 362 -2.35 10.70 2.61
CA ALA A 362 -2.58 9.27 2.69
C ALA A 362 -3.84 8.93 3.49
N LEU A 363 -4.53 7.86 3.05
CA LEU A 363 -5.49 7.09 3.83
C LEU A 363 -4.84 5.78 4.23
N VAL A 364 -4.52 5.64 5.51
CA VAL A 364 -3.75 4.51 6.06
C VAL A 364 -4.70 3.58 6.81
N GLY A 365 -5.12 2.50 6.17
CA GLY A 365 -6.10 1.56 6.70
C GLY A 365 -5.45 0.41 7.46
N SER A 366 -5.84 0.19 8.72
CA SER A 366 -5.56 -1.01 9.54
C SER A 366 -4.14 -1.55 9.38
N SER A 367 -3.14 -0.68 9.54
CA SER A 367 -1.76 -0.96 9.12
C SER A 367 -0.95 -1.81 10.10
N GLY A 368 -1.28 -1.85 11.40
CA GLY A 368 -0.61 -2.69 12.39
C GLY A 368 0.90 -2.45 12.57
N GLU A 369 1.62 -3.49 12.98
CA GLU A 369 3.06 -3.50 13.23
C GLU A 369 3.86 -3.21 11.94
N GLY A 370 4.90 -2.37 12.02
CA GLY A 370 5.60 -1.87 10.82
C GLY A 370 4.82 -0.85 10.01
N GLY A 371 3.66 -0.42 10.51
CA GLY A 371 2.86 0.70 10.03
C GLY A 371 2.65 1.72 11.13
N ALA A 372 1.39 2.00 11.49
CA ALA A 372 1.07 3.00 12.52
C ALA A 372 1.18 2.48 13.96
N LYS A 373 1.19 1.15 14.20
CA LYS A 373 1.31 0.57 15.53
C LYS A 373 2.71 0.81 16.12
N LEU A 374 2.78 1.18 17.41
CA LEU A 374 4.05 1.30 18.13
C LEU A 374 4.77 -0.04 18.21
N ASN A 375 6.01 -0.11 17.73
CA ASN A 375 6.87 -1.29 17.83
C ASN A 375 7.18 -1.71 19.28
N ARG A 376 7.16 -0.76 20.21
CA ARG A 376 7.40 -0.98 21.64
C ARG A 376 6.24 -1.59 22.39
N ARG A 377 5.06 -1.71 21.74
CA ARG A 377 3.89 -2.35 22.34
C ARG A 377 3.84 -3.84 22.03
N ASN A 378 3.61 -4.62 23.07
CA ASN A 378 3.35 -6.05 22.98
C ASN A 378 1.84 -6.31 23.04
N PHE A 379 1.14 -6.11 21.93
CA PHE A 379 -0.29 -6.41 21.79
C PHE A 379 -0.56 -6.90 20.37
N GLY A 380 -1.05 -8.13 20.23
CA GLY A 380 -1.26 -8.74 18.91
C GLY A 380 0.05 -8.97 18.16
N GLU A 381 0.19 -8.37 16.95
CA GLU A 381 1.46 -8.31 16.22
C GLU A 381 2.56 -7.66 17.07
N ALA A 382 3.79 -8.09 16.87
CA ALA A 382 4.98 -7.54 17.51
C ALA A 382 6.15 -7.52 16.52
N VAL A 383 7.26 -6.91 16.90
CA VAL A 383 8.51 -6.91 16.11
C VAL A 383 8.90 -8.33 15.70
N GLU A 384 8.65 -9.32 16.54
CA GLU A 384 8.92 -10.74 16.27
C GLU A 384 8.10 -11.29 15.10
N SER A 385 6.91 -10.75 14.82
CA SER A 385 6.13 -11.10 13.61
C SER A 385 6.89 -10.68 12.35
N LEU A 386 7.41 -9.44 12.34
CA LEU A 386 8.14 -8.86 11.21
C LEU A 386 9.59 -9.36 11.09
N THR A 387 10.13 -10.06 12.08
CA THR A 387 11.44 -10.71 11.99
C THR A 387 11.34 -12.18 11.61
N GLY A 388 10.13 -12.74 11.57
CA GLY A 388 9.86 -14.10 11.12
C GLY A 388 9.94 -14.26 9.61
N THR A 389 10.15 -15.49 9.15
CA THR A 389 10.33 -15.85 7.71
C THR A 389 9.17 -15.40 6.81
N GLY A 390 7.96 -15.23 7.38
CA GLY A 390 6.77 -14.81 6.62
C GLY A 390 6.77 -13.34 6.20
N GLU A 391 7.39 -12.45 6.98
CA GLU A 391 7.18 -11.01 6.87
C GLU A 391 8.47 -10.17 6.85
N TYR A 392 9.63 -10.74 7.20
CA TYR A 392 10.92 -10.01 7.27
C TYR A 392 11.30 -9.27 5.97
N HIS A 393 10.78 -9.72 4.85
CA HIS A 393 11.06 -9.11 3.53
C HIS A 393 10.49 -7.70 3.39
N TRP A 394 9.50 -7.32 4.21
CA TRP A 394 8.96 -5.97 4.22
C TRP A 394 9.98 -4.94 4.73
N MET A 395 10.86 -5.36 5.65
CA MET A 395 11.77 -4.52 6.41
C MET A 395 13.20 -4.59 5.87
N ALA A 396 14.07 -3.68 6.32
CA ALA A 396 15.52 -3.83 6.17
C ALA A 396 16.01 -5.10 6.88
N GLY A 397 17.10 -5.69 6.42
CA GLY A 397 17.73 -6.82 7.10
C GLY A 397 18.10 -6.50 8.55
N ASN A 398 18.59 -5.29 8.83
CA ASN A 398 18.92 -4.82 10.17
C ASN A 398 17.78 -4.91 11.18
N PHE A 399 16.52 -4.91 10.73
CA PHE A 399 15.36 -5.01 11.62
C PHE A 399 15.34 -6.35 12.39
N LEU A 400 15.89 -7.43 11.81
CA LEU A 400 16.01 -8.73 12.46
C LEU A 400 16.76 -8.66 13.81
N LYS A 401 17.66 -7.70 13.99
CA LYS A 401 18.40 -7.51 15.25
C LYS A 401 17.49 -7.35 16.46
N TYR A 402 16.31 -6.74 16.26
CA TYR A 402 15.38 -6.42 17.35
C TYR A 402 14.48 -7.59 17.75
N GLY A 403 14.47 -8.66 16.95
CA GLY A 403 13.90 -9.96 17.30
C GLY A 403 14.94 -10.99 17.78
N ALA A 404 16.24 -10.64 17.82
CA ALA A 404 17.30 -11.58 18.17
C ALA A 404 17.28 -11.97 19.64
N SER A 405 17.24 -13.28 19.92
CA SER A 405 17.44 -13.87 21.25
C SER A 405 18.88 -14.30 21.48
N ASP A 406 19.62 -14.68 20.43
CA ASP A 406 21.06 -15.01 20.46
C ASP A 406 21.73 -14.45 19.20
N ALA A 407 22.74 -13.63 19.40
CA ALA A 407 23.52 -13.04 18.32
C ALA A 407 24.92 -12.63 18.80
N THR A 408 25.83 -12.39 17.85
CA THR A 408 27.21 -11.95 18.17
C THR A 408 27.27 -10.60 18.91
N PHE A 409 26.22 -9.78 18.77
CA PHE A 409 26.08 -8.48 19.46
C PHE A 409 25.21 -8.58 20.73
N GLY A 410 24.83 -9.79 21.18
CA GLY A 410 23.90 -10.02 22.27
C GLY A 410 22.42 -9.97 21.85
N SER A 411 21.52 -10.15 22.82
CA SER A 411 20.08 -10.04 22.60
C SER A 411 19.66 -8.57 22.45
N LYS A 412 18.74 -8.30 21.52
CA LYS A 412 18.05 -7.01 21.40
C LYS A 412 16.53 -7.21 21.43
N ASN A 413 15.81 -6.15 21.74
CA ASN A 413 14.37 -6.15 21.89
C ASN A 413 13.77 -4.86 21.28
N PRO A 414 12.43 -4.73 21.16
CA PRO A 414 11.80 -3.54 20.58
C PRO A 414 12.16 -2.22 21.29
N GLY A 415 12.49 -2.26 22.58
CA GLY A 415 12.96 -1.09 23.33
C GLY A 415 14.31 -0.53 22.86
N ASP A 416 15.13 -1.35 22.17
CA ASP A 416 16.43 -0.96 21.63
C ASP A 416 16.36 -0.28 20.26
N LEU A 417 15.17 -0.25 19.62
CA LEU A 417 14.99 0.48 18.37
C LEU A 417 15.30 1.98 18.60
N PRO A 418 16.09 2.63 17.73
CA PRO A 418 16.38 4.05 17.88
C PRO A 418 15.21 4.96 17.52
N VAL A 419 14.21 4.42 16.83
CA VAL A 419 13.00 5.09 16.33
C VAL A 419 11.76 4.22 16.59
N ASP A 420 10.56 4.82 16.42
CA ASP A 420 9.30 4.07 16.49
C ASP A 420 8.26 4.67 15.52
N SER A 421 7.10 4.01 15.36
CA SER A 421 6.08 4.35 14.38
C SER A 421 5.54 5.78 14.48
N HIS A 422 5.52 6.38 15.68
CA HIS A 422 5.14 7.79 15.84
C HIS A 422 6.07 8.74 15.09
N GLU A 423 7.37 8.40 14.96
CA GLU A 423 8.33 9.18 14.19
C GLU A 423 8.11 9.00 12.67
N LEU A 424 7.68 7.83 12.23
CA LEU A 424 7.24 7.62 10.83
C LEU A 424 6.02 8.49 10.50
N ILE A 425 5.01 8.53 11.38
CA ILE A 425 3.84 9.39 11.23
C ILE A 425 4.27 10.87 11.24
N ALA A 426 5.17 11.25 12.13
CA ALA A 426 5.71 12.61 12.20
C ALA A 426 6.46 13.03 10.93
N MET A 427 7.16 12.10 10.26
CA MET A 427 7.81 12.35 8.97
C MET A 427 6.82 12.71 7.85
N CYS A 428 5.55 12.35 7.99
CA CYS A 428 4.51 12.70 7.02
C CYS A 428 4.18 14.20 7.05
N ALA A 429 4.34 14.89 8.19
CA ALA A 429 4.07 16.32 8.28
C ALA A 429 4.93 17.11 7.27
N PRO A 430 4.37 18.11 6.56
CA PRO A 430 3.07 18.80 6.75
C PRO A 430 1.90 18.18 5.95
N LYS A 431 2.10 17.01 5.36
CA LYS A 431 1.12 16.38 4.45
C LYS A 431 -0.08 15.83 5.21
N LEU A 432 -1.20 15.72 4.51
CA LEU A 432 -2.45 15.22 5.08
C LEU A 432 -2.34 13.73 5.41
N THR A 433 -2.50 13.36 6.68
CA THR A 433 -2.29 12.00 7.15
C THR A 433 -3.53 11.51 7.90
N PHE A 434 -4.29 10.58 7.30
CA PHE A 434 -5.49 9.99 7.87
C PHE A 434 -5.22 8.54 8.30
N ILE A 435 -5.25 8.26 9.60
CA ILE A 435 -5.11 6.91 10.16
C ILE A 435 -6.50 6.31 10.38
N SER A 436 -6.77 5.17 9.75
CA SER A 436 -8.05 4.48 9.71
C SER A 436 -7.95 3.08 10.30
N TYR A 437 -8.93 2.69 11.11
CA TYR A 437 -9.05 1.34 11.63
C TYR A 437 -10.51 0.89 11.67
N GLY A 438 -10.73 -0.42 11.55
CA GLY A 438 -12.01 -1.05 11.78
C GLY A 438 -12.16 -1.56 13.21
N LEU A 439 -13.22 -2.36 13.44
CA LEU A 439 -13.52 -3.01 14.70
C LEU A 439 -13.13 -4.49 14.67
N PRO A 440 -12.38 -4.99 15.65
CA PRO A 440 -12.11 -6.43 15.78
C PRO A 440 -13.36 -7.29 15.80
N ALA A 441 -14.39 -6.84 16.53
CA ALA A 441 -15.68 -7.53 16.61
C ALA A 441 -16.44 -7.62 15.26
N LYS A 442 -16.02 -6.88 14.25
CA LYS A 442 -16.58 -6.88 12.88
C LYS A 442 -15.61 -7.44 11.84
N GLY A 443 -14.50 -8.02 12.28
CA GLY A 443 -13.52 -8.69 11.41
C GLY A 443 -12.32 -7.85 11.02
N ASP A 444 -12.10 -6.66 11.61
CA ASP A 444 -10.76 -6.09 11.62
C ASP A 444 -9.89 -6.93 12.57
N ALA A 445 -8.66 -7.18 12.20
CA ALA A 445 -7.86 -8.11 12.98
C ALA A 445 -7.49 -7.51 14.34
N ASN A 446 -7.73 -8.26 15.43
CA ASN A 446 -7.43 -7.80 16.79
C ASN A 446 -5.92 -7.58 17.00
N TRP A 447 -5.09 -8.34 16.28
CA TRP A 447 -3.63 -8.24 16.39
C TRP A 447 -3.03 -6.95 15.84
N LEU A 448 -3.81 -6.11 15.15
CA LEU A 448 -3.34 -4.84 14.57
C LEU A 448 -3.15 -3.72 15.59
N ASP A 449 -3.59 -3.90 16.83
CA ASP A 449 -3.44 -2.96 17.95
C ASP A 449 -3.89 -1.54 17.60
N GLN A 450 -5.19 -1.34 17.50
CA GLN A 450 -5.80 -0.03 17.22
C GLN A 450 -5.39 1.02 18.27
N GLN A 451 -5.33 0.63 19.56
CA GLN A 451 -4.91 1.49 20.65
C GLN A 451 -3.44 1.93 20.48
N GLY A 452 -2.54 1.00 20.16
CA GLY A 452 -1.12 1.32 19.95
C GLY A 452 -0.90 2.25 18.74
N SER A 453 -1.72 2.10 17.72
CA SER A 453 -1.71 2.97 16.54
C SER A 453 -2.24 4.37 16.85
N TYR A 454 -3.28 4.46 17.68
CA TYR A 454 -3.76 5.75 18.19
C TYR A 454 -2.72 6.45 19.06
N MET A 455 -2.07 5.72 19.96
CA MET A 455 -0.96 6.25 20.78
C MET A 455 0.17 6.81 19.91
N ALA A 456 0.58 6.11 18.85
CA ALA A 456 1.57 6.60 17.91
C ALA A 456 1.12 7.88 17.20
N THR A 457 -0.15 7.94 16.80
CA THR A 457 -0.73 9.13 16.15
C THR A 457 -0.70 10.33 17.08
N ILE A 458 -1.04 10.17 18.36
CA ILE A 458 -0.92 11.19 19.41
C ILE A 458 0.53 11.66 19.56
N ALA A 459 1.48 10.72 19.68
CA ALA A 459 2.89 11.03 19.90
C ALA A 459 3.56 11.74 18.71
N ALA A 460 2.99 11.62 17.50
CA ALA A 460 3.44 12.36 16.31
C ALA A 460 2.97 13.82 16.28
N GLY A 461 1.86 14.14 16.96
CA GLY A 461 1.21 15.46 16.97
C GLY A 461 2.12 16.67 17.22
N PRO A 462 3.11 16.59 18.16
CA PRO A 462 4.03 17.70 18.42
C PRO A 462 4.75 18.24 17.18
N VAL A 463 5.05 17.40 16.17
CA VAL A 463 5.69 17.86 14.93
C VAL A 463 4.74 18.66 14.07
N PHE A 464 3.49 18.23 13.95
CA PHE A 464 2.46 19.00 13.23
C PHE A 464 2.30 20.39 13.86
N LYS A 465 2.19 20.47 15.19
CA LYS A 465 2.13 21.77 15.91
C LYS A 465 3.38 22.61 15.70
N LEU A 466 4.59 22.01 15.76
CA LEU A 466 5.85 22.72 15.51
C LEU A 466 5.88 23.36 14.12
N LEU A 467 5.27 22.71 13.11
CA LEU A 467 5.19 23.20 11.75
C LEU A 467 4.01 24.17 11.50
N GLY A 468 3.30 24.57 12.58
CA GLY A 468 2.15 25.48 12.47
C GLY A 468 0.85 24.84 12.00
N LEU A 469 0.77 23.51 12.08
CA LEU A 469 -0.39 22.74 11.63
C LEU A 469 -1.23 22.29 12.84
N LYS A 470 -2.45 21.82 12.55
CA LYS A 470 -3.29 21.18 13.55
C LYS A 470 -3.05 19.67 13.55
N ASP A 471 -2.93 19.10 14.74
CA ASP A 471 -2.92 17.66 14.98
C ASP A 471 -4.34 17.13 15.28
N LEU A 472 -4.48 16.08 16.09
CA LEU A 472 -5.79 15.52 16.47
C LEU A 472 -6.62 16.43 17.40
N GLY A 473 -6.05 17.53 17.90
CA GLY A 473 -6.75 18.48 18.77
C GLY A 473 -6.94 18.01 20.21
N VAL A 474 -6.20 17.00 20.64
CA VAL A 474 -6.21 16.45 22.01
C VAL A 474 -4.88 16.67 22.71
N SER A 475 -4.74 16.17 23.94
CA SER A 475 -3.45 16.11 24.63
C SER A 475 -2.44 15.31 23.79
N ASN A 476 -1.16 15.71 23.81
CA ASN A 476 -0.11 14.91 23.18
C ASN A 476 0.53 13.89 24.15
N ASP A 477 -0.09 13.66 25.29
CA ASP A 477 0.32 12.60 26.21
C ASP A 477 -0.27 11.25 25.78
N TYR A 478 0.46 10.54 24.93
CA TYR A 478 0.06 9.23 24.41
C TYR A 478 -0.16 8.16 25.49
N LYS A 479 0.33 8.38 26.73
CA LYS A 479 0.17 7.43 27.86
C LYS A 479 -1.20 7.54 28.53
N THR A 480 -1.79 8.71 28.53
CA THR A 480 -3.03 9.01 29.26
C THR A 480 -4.21 9.27 28.33
N GLU A 481 -3.93 9.68 27.08
CA GLU A 481 -4.97 9.97 26.11
C GLU A 481 -5.68 8.68 25.68
N LYS A 482 -7.00 8.71 25.71
CA LYS A 482 -7.84 7.55 25.38
C LYS A 482 -8.35 7.62 23.94
N MET A 483 -8.33 6.50 23.26
CA MET A 483 -8.93 6.38 21.94
C MET A 483 -10.41 6.79 22.00
N PRO A 484 -10.89 7.62 21.06
CA PRO A 484 -12.29 8.07 21.05
C PRO A 484 -13.24 6.90 20.81
N PRO A 485 -14.53 7.06 21.13
CA PRO A 485 -15.55 6.08 20.76
C PRO A 485 -15.54 5.81 19.24
N VAL A 486 -15.92 4.58 18.88
CA VAL A 486 -16.07 4.17 17.47
C VAL A 486 -16.94 5.16 16.70
N ASN A 487 -16.65 5.39 15.46
CA ASN A 487 -17.32 6.36 14.58
C ASN A 487 -17.11 7.84 14.94
N THR A 488 -16.30 8.16 15.94
CA THR A 488 -15.96 9.56 16.26
C THR A 488 -14.87 10.06 15.30
N PRO A 489 -15.16 11.03 14.41
CA PRO A 489 -14.16 11.56 13.50
C PRO A 489 -13.31 12.62 14.20
N MET A 490 -11.99 12.53 14.10
CA MET A 490 -11.01 13.54 14.51
C MET A 490 -10.38 14.12 13.24
N LEU A 491 -11.03 15.11 12.63
CA LEU A 491 -10.75 15.58 11.26
C LEU A 491 -10.46 17.10 11.21
N ASP A 492 -10.20 17.75 12.34
CA ASP A 492 -10.00 19.21 12.38
C ASP A 492 -8.58 19.64 12.03
N GLY A 493 -7.65 18.68 11.91
CA GLY A 493 -6.24 18.89 11.62
C GLY A 493 -5.77 18.27 10.32
N GLN A 494 -4.48 18.46 10.01
CA GLN A 494 -3.78 17.78 8.93
C GLN A 494 -3.40 16.33 9.32
N LEU A 495 -3.40 16.03 10.59
CA LEU A 495 -3.35 14.67 11.15
C LEU A 495 -4.76 14.30 11.58
N ALA A 496 -5.26 13.18 11.09
CA ALA A 496 -6.62 12.72 11.28
C ALA A 496 -6.68 11.27 11.76
N TRP A 497 -7.72 10.96 12.53
CA TRP A 497 -8.00 9.62 13.03
C TRP A 497 -9.51 9.32 12.97
N ARG A 498 -9.85 8.10 12.56
CA ARG A 498 -11.19 7.57 12.74
C ARG A 498 -11.19 6.04 12.78
N GLN A 499 -11.73 5.46 13.87
CA GLN A 499 -12.09 4.05 13.89
C GLN A 499 -13.55 3.92 13.42
N HIS A 500 -13.80 3.10 12.39
CA HIS A 500 -15.14 2.82 11.87
C HIS A 500 -15.68 1.50 12.44
N ASP A 501 -16.99 1.30 12.34
CA ASP A 501 -17.73 0.15 12.89
C ASP A 501 -17.78 -1.06 11.95
N GLN A 502 -16.96 -1.10 10.91
CA GLN A 502 -16.82 -2.23 9.99
C GLN A 502 -15.54 -3.03 10.25
N GLY A 503 -15.29 -4.08 9.45
CA GLY A 503 -14.14 -4.96 9.56
C GLY A 503 -12.88 -4.43 8.86
N HIS A 504 -12.08 -5.35 8.31
CA HIS A 504 -10.76 -5.08 7.71
C HIS A 504 -10.87 -4.46 6.31
N GLN A 505 -11.20 -3.19 6.27
CA GLN A 505 -11.38 -2.39 5.05
C GLN A 505 -11.41 -0.90 5.41
N ASP A 506 -11.36 0.00 4.44
CA ASP A 506 -11.42 1.45 4.64
C ASP A 506 -12.60 2.14 3.94
N GLN A 507 -13.41 1.39 3.19
CA GLN A 507 -14.58 1.90 2.44
C GLN A 507 -15.50 2.75 3.32
N ALA A 508 -15.70 2.36 4.59
CA ALA A 508 -16.52 3.11 5.56
C ALA A 508 -15.91 4.47 5.97
N ASN A 509 -14.60 4.63 5.77
CA ASN A 509 -13.89 5.87 6.03
C ASN A 509 -13.67 6.72 4.77
N MET A 510 -13.91 6.19 3.56
CA MET A 510 -13.66 6.91 2.31
C MET A 510 -14.43 8.23 2.23
N LYS A 511 -15.72 8.26 2.57
CA LYS A 511 -16.53 9.52 2.63
C LYS A 511 -15.99 10.54 3.62
N TRP A 512 -15.41 10.08 4.74
CA TRP A 512 -14.81 10.94 5.74
C TRP A 512 -13.46 11.48 5.28
N PHE A 513 -12.68 10.63 4.64
CA PHE A 513 -11.43 11.02 4.01
C PHE A 513 -11.66 12.06 2.92
N LEU A 514 -12.60 11.85 2.00
CA LEU A 514 -12.94 12.79 0.94
C LEU A 514 -13.35 14.15 1.50
N LYS A 515 -14.33 14.16 2.42
CA LYS A 515 -14.78 15.41 3.08
C LYS A 515 -13.62 16.17 3.73
N TRP A 516 -12.73 15.47 4.39
CA TRP A 516 -11.58 16.06 5.07
C TRP A 516 -10.49 16.52 4.09
N ALA A 517 -10.16 15.71 3.09
CA ALA A 517 -9.19 16.04 2.07
C ALA A 517 -9.63 17.26 1.27
N ASP A 518 -10.89 17.28 0.79
CA ASP A 518 -11.45 18.40 0.02
C ASP A 518 -11.39 19.73 0.79
N ALA A 519 -11.73 19.70 2.07
CA ALA A 519 -11.64 20.89 2.92
C ALA A 519 -10.21 21.43 3.03
N ASN A 520 -9.20 20.54 3.04
CA ASN A 520 -7.80 20.92 3.15
C ASN A 520 -7.16 21.35 1.83
N ILE A 521 -7.58 20.74 0.69
CA ILE A 521 -7.02 21.08 -0.63
C ILE A 521 -7.86 22.09 -1.41
N GLY A 522 -9.03 22.48 -0.90
CA GLY A 522 -9.95 23.40 -1.56
C GLY A 522 -10.67 22.81 -2.77
N HIS A 523 -10.73 21.47 -2.88
CA HIS A 523 -11.50 20.81 -3.93
C HIS A 523 -13.00 21.00 -3.66
N LYS A 524 -13.75 21.26 -4.73
CA LYS A 524 -15.21 21.41 -4.67
C LYS A 524 -15.83 20.46 -5.66
N THR A 525 -16.66 19.58 -5.17
CA THR A 525 -17.52 18.71 -6.00
C THR A 525 -18.30 19.62 -6.97
N SER A 526 -18.19 19.37 -8.26
CA SER A 526 -19.09 20.00 -9.22
C SER A 526 -20.47 19.36 -9.06
N THR A 527 -21.25 19.78 -8.07
CA THR A 527 -22.65 19.41 -7.99
C THR A 527 -23.32 19.93 -9.27
N SER A 528 -23.61 19.04 -10.20
CA SER A 528 -24.60 19.31 -11.24
C SER A 528 -25.91 19.66 -10.52
N SER A 529 -26.21 20.95 -10.46
CA SER A 529 -27.55 21.41 -10.13
C SER A 529 -28.52 20.77 -11.14
N THR A 530 -29.27 19.80 -10.72
CA THR A 530 -30.64 19.49 -11.12
C THR A 530 -30.98 18.05 -10.77
N GLY A 531 -31.87 17.88 -9.81
CA GLY A 531 -32.50 16.62 -9.53
C GLY A 531 -32.91 16.54 -8.06
N THR A 532 -33.98 17.20 -7.71
CA THR A 532 -34.78 16.89 -6.51
C THR A 532 -34.96 15.38 -6.44
N ARG A 533 -34.46 14.79 -5.36
CA ARG A 533 -34.77 13.39 -5.01
C ARG A 533 -36.25 13.29 -4.71
N PRO A 534 -36.97 12.26 -5.25
CA PRO A 534 -38.21 11.82 -4.65
C PRO A 534 -37.94 11.03 -3.36
#